data_f7501546cdbc92cb9f7d80c3ce0a5702
#
_entry.id   f7501546cdbc92cb9f7d80c3ce0a5702
#
_cell.length_a   1.000
_cell.length_b   1.000
_cell.length_c   1.000
_cell.angle_alpha   90.00
_cell.angle_beta   90.00
_cell.angle_gamma   90.00
#
_symmetry.space_group_name_H-M   'P 1'
#
loop_
_entity.id
_entity.type
_entity.pdbx_description
1 polymer ?
#
loop_
_entity_poly.entity_id
_entity_poly.type
_entity_poly.pdbx_seq_one_letter_code
_entity_poly.pdbx_strand_id
1 'polypeptide(L)'
;MPDFRLNKAFDKLNTLSQAEKDKVEFLCNECCWFGCKDRKACYETVSRKNLGENCPEHYCKAPEGERGYLFSKAMENPGFIGINDILDIYLPMGFSNFKIEGRGLGSALILEFLLYYMTRPEYQIHVREKIYLDSMLDLF
;
A
#
# COMPACT_ATOMS: atom_id res chain seq x y z
N MET A 1 11.26 7.38 1.87
CA MET A 1 9.93 6.84 2.26
C MET A 1 9.91 6.70 3.77
N PRO A 2 9.01 7.37 4.48
CA PRO A 2 8.88 7.22 5.94
C PRO A 2 8.32 5.82 6.28
N ASP A 3 8.46 5.43 7.55
CA ASP A 3 7.75 4.26 8.05
C ASP A 3 6.23 4.51 7.94
N PHE A 4 5.46 3.54 7.46
CA PHE A 4 4.02 3.67 7.25
C PHE A 4 3.24 4.04 8.52
N ARG A 5 3.81 3.74 9.70
CA ARG A 5 3.24 4.14 11.00
C ARG A 5 3.28 5.65 11.21
N LEU A 6 4.07 6.38 10.44
CA LEU A 6 4.15 7.82 10.46
C LEU A 6 3.24 8.48 9.41
N ASN A 7 2.58 7.70 8.58
CA ASN A 7 1.73 8.23 7.51
C ASN A 7 0.75 9.29 8.01
N LYS A 8 0.12 9.09 9.16
CA LYS A 8 -0.85 10.03 9.75
C LYS A 8 -0.31 10.83 10.92
N ALA A 9 1.01 10.95 11.05
CA ALA A 9 1.64 11.80 12.06
C ALA A 9 1.65 13.29 11.62
N PHE A 10 0.47 13.86 11.42
CA PHE A 10 0.28 15.18 10.82
C PHE A 10 1.04 16.29 11.54
N ASP A 11 1.15 16.24 12.86
CA ASP A 11 1.93 17.22 13.62
C ASP A 11 3.40 17.27 13.14
N LYS A 12 4.00 16.09 12.87
CA LYS A 12 5.36 15.98 12.35
C LYS A 12 5.44 16.37 10.88
N LEU A 13 4.46 15.93 10.09
CA LEU A 13 4.42 16.20 8.65
C LEU A 13 4.27 17.69 8.35
N ASN A 14 3.53 18.43 9.19
CA ASN A 14 3.34 19.86 9.07
C ASN A 14 4.61 20.68 9.34
N THR A 15 5.60 20.13 10.06
CA THR A 15 6.86 20.84 10.32
C THR A 15 7.83 20.85 9.14
N LEU A 16 7.59 20.01 8.13
CA LEU A 16 8.45 19.88 6.98
C LEU A 16 8.32 21.09 6.04
N SER A 17 9.45 21.58 5.56
CA SER A 17 9.50 22.55 4.45
C SER A 17 8.99 21.92 3.16
N GLN A 18 8.61 22.74 2.16
CA GLN A 18 8.15 22.21 0.87
C GLN A 18 9.23 21.36 0.19
N ALA A 19 10.50 21.77 0.24
CA ALA A 19 11.61 21.01 -0.33
C ALA A 19 11.84 19.64 0.32
N GLU A 20 11.44 19.47 1.59
CA GLU A 20 11.44 18.18 2.26
C GLU A 20 10.20 17.38 1.89
N LYS A 21 9.02 18.01 1.82
CA LYS A 21 7.77 17.35 1.40
C LYS A 21 7.87 16.76 0.00
N ASP A 22 8.54 17.46 -0.93
CA ASP A 22 8.77 16.99 -2.30
C ASP A 22 9.61 15.70 -2.38
N LYS A 23 10.36 15.38 -1.33
CA LYS A 23 11.18 14.16 -1.22
C LYS A 23 10.47 13.02 -0.47
N VAL A 24 9.32 13.28 0.13
CA VAL A 24 8.57 12.27 0.87
C VAL A 24 7.73 11.46 -0.10
N GLU A 25 7.86 10.14 -0.06
CA GLU A 25 7.00 9.19 -0.75
C GLU A 25 6.27 8.35 0.31
N PHE A 26 4.95 8.36 0.30
CA PHE A 26 4.12 7.59 1.22
C PHE A 26 3.76 6.23 0.63
N LEU A 27 3.86 5.17 1.43
CA LEU A 27 3.28 3.87 1.12
C LEU A 27 1.82 3.85 1.58
N CYS A 28 0.88 3.83 0.63
CA CYS A 28 -0.54 4.06 0.93
C CYS A 28 -1.27 2.83 1.49
N ASN A 29 -0.94 1.65 1.00
CA ASN A 29 -1.71 0.41 1.21
C ASN A 29 -0.92 -0.70 1.93
N GLU A 30 -0.03 -0.34 2.85
CA GLU A 30 0.68 -1.32 3.67
C GLU A 30 -0.31 -2.12 4.52
N CYS A 31 -0.22 -3.45 4.46
CA CYS A 31 -1.03 -4.34 5.29
C CYS A 31 -0.27 -4.94 6.48
N CYS A 32 1.00 -4.61 6.63
CA CYS A 32 1.79 -5.07 7.77
C CYS A 32 1.14 -4.61 9.08
N TRP A 33 1.09 -5.49 10.07
CA TRP A 33 0.51 -5.17 11.37
C TRP A 33 1.12 -3.89 11.96
N PHE A 34 0.29 -2.93 12.29
CA PHE A 34 0.72 -1.60 12.76
C PHE A 34 1.59 -1.67 14.03
N GLY A 35 1.32 -2.64 14.91
CA GLY A 35 2.08 -2.90 16.13
C GLY A 35 3.35 -3.74 15.93
N CYS A 36 3.70 -4.13 14.70
CA CYS A 36 4.83 -5.03 14.44
C CYS A 36 6.16 -4.39 14.83
N LYS A 37 6.93 -5.07 15.69
CA LYS A 37 8.28 -4.67 16.09
C LYS A 37 9.36 -5.36 15.24
N ASP A 38 9.01 -6.44 14.55
CA ASP A 38 9.94 -7.31 13.82
C ASP A 38 9.99 -7.00 12.32
N ARG A 39 9.35 -5.91 11.86
CA ARG A 39 9.23 -5.56 10.44
C ARG A 39 10.58 -5.51 9.73
N LYS A 40 11.59 -4.92 10.35
CA LYS A 40 12.94 -4.82 9.77
C LYS A 40 13.53 -6.21 9.55
N ALA A 41 13.51 -7.07 10.56
CA ALA A 41 14.01 -8.45 10.46
C ALA A 41 13.26 -9.27 9.40
N CYS A 42 11.94 -9.07 9.30
CA CYS A 42 11.12 -9.69 8.25
C CYS A 42 11.60 -9.29 6.84
N TYR A 43 11.78 -8.00 6.58
CA TYR A 43 12.26 -7.50 5.29
C TYR A 43 13.70 -7.96 4.97
N GLU A 44 14.58 -7.98 5.96
CA GLU A 44 15.96 -8.48 5.80
C GLU A 44 15.96 -9.97 5.41
N THR A 45 15.12 -10.78 6.08
CA THR A 45 15.00 -12.20 5.75
C THR A 45 14.47 -12.42 4.33
N VAL A 46 13.40 -11.70 3.95
CA VAL A 46 12.83 -11.79 2.59
C VAL A 46 13.87 -11.36 1.55
N SER A 47 14.59 -10.27 1.82
CA SER A 47 15.65 -9.78 0.91
C SER A 47 16.76 -10.81 0.72
N ARG A 48 17.25 -11.41 1.80
CA ARG A 48 18.28 -12.43 1.76
C ARG A 48 17.84 -13.70 1.01
N LYS A 49 16.60 -14.14 1.25
CA LYS A 49 16.01 -15.26 0.50
C LYS A 49 15.93 -14.97 -1.01
N ASN A 50 15.55 -13.75 -1.38
CA ASN A 50 15.50 -13.34 -2.78
C ASN A 50 16.89 -13.30 -3.45
N LEU A 51 17.95 -13.13 -2.66
CA LEU A 51 19.35 -13.25 -3.12
C LEU A 51 19.87 -14.70 -3.14
N GLY A 52 19.02 -15.67 -2.79
CA GLY A 52 19.41 -17.09 -2.75
C GLY A 52 20.21 -17.49 -1.51
N GLU A 53 20.26 -16.64 -0.49
CA GLU A 53 20.96 -16.95 0.75
C GLU A 53 20.17 -17.95 1.61
N ASN A 54 20.87 -18.93 2.19
CA ASN A 54 20.28 -19.78 3.20
C ASN A 54 20.20 -19.02 4.54
N CYS A 55 19.01 -18.64 4.94
CA CYS A 55 18.76 -17.95 6.20
C CYS A 55 17.57 -18.58 6.94
N PRO A 56 17.54 -18.47 8.29
CA PRO A 56 16.42 -18.97 9.09
C PRO A 56 15.09 -18.41 8.60
N GLU A 57 14.04 -19.20 8.73
CA GLU A 57 12.70 -18.74 8.42
C GLU A 57 12.24 -17.67 9.40
N HIS A 58 11.59 -16.64 8.87
CA HIS A 58 10.94 -15.63 9.69
C HIS A 58 9.42 -15.83 9.59
N TYR A 59 8.78 -16.01 10.72
CA TYR A 59 7.33 -16.17 10.79
C TYR A 59 6.67 -14.87 11.24
N CYS A 60 5.68 -14.44 10.50
CA CYS A 60 4.89 -13.25 10.84
C CYS A 60 4.09 -13.52 12.12
N LYS A 61 4.26 -12.65 13.11
CA LYS A 61 3.52 -12.71 14.41
C LYS A 61 2.23 -11.88 14.40
N ALA A 62 1.88 -11.31 13.25
CA ALA A 62 0.65 -10.53 13.14
C ALA A 62 -0.58 -11.42 13.35
N PRO A 63 -1.64 -10.91 13.96
CA PRO A 63 -2.94 -11.57 13.93
C PRO A 63 -3.29 -11.90 12.48
N GLU A 64 -3.70 -13.16 12.20
CA GLU A 64 -4.02 -13.63 10.86
C GLU A 64 -2.90 -13.49 9.80
N GLY A 65 -1.65 -13.42 10.24
CA GLY A 65 -0.48 -13.27 9.33
C GLY A 65 -0.36 -14.37 8.29
N GLU A 66 -0.92 -15.54 8.55
CA GLU A 66 -0.95 -16.69 7.64
C GLU A 66 -1.79 -16.45 6.37
N ARG A 67 -2.76 -15.53 6.42
CA ARG A 67 -3.62 -15.20 5.28
C ARG A 67 -2.95 -14.35 4.21
N GLY A 68 -1.73 -13.87 4.46
CA GLY A 68 -1.02 -13.00 3.55
C GLY A 68 -1.67 -11.62 3.39
N TYR A 69 -1.51 -11.01 2.23
CA TYR A 69 -2.05 -9.70 1.93
C TYR A 69 -3.55 -9.78 1.58
N LEU A 70 -4.37 -9.02 2.30
CA LEU A 70 -5.79 -8.84 2.01
C LEU A 70 -6.09 -7.35 1.81
N PHE A 71 -6.86 -7.02 0.78
CA PHE A 71 -7.27 -5.64 0.47
C PHE A 71 -8.03 -4.99 1.65
N SER A 72 -9.00 -5.70 2.22
CA SER A 72 -9.75 -5.24 3.39
C SER A 72 -8.84 -4.94 4.57
N LYS A 73 -7.87 -5.81 4.82
CA LYS A 73 -6.91 -5.65 5.92
C LYS A 73 -5.99 -4.43 5.73
N ALA A 74 -5.61 -4.13 4.49
CA ALA A 74 -4.86 -2.92 4.20
C ALA A 74 -5.70 -1.67 4.47
N MET A 75 -6.98 -1.65 4.10
CA MET A 75 -7.89 -0.53 4.34
C MET A 75 -8.19 -0.30 5.83
N GLU A 76 -8.16 -1.35 6.65
CA GLU A 76 -8.34 -1.26 8.10
C GLU A 76 -7.06 -0.82 8.85
N ASN A 77 -5.91 -0.81 8.16
CA ASN A 77 -4.65 -0.42 8.77
C ASN A 77 -4.67 1.06 9.18
N PRO A 78 -4.30 1.43 10.43
CA PRO A 78 -4.26 2.82 10.85
C PRO A 78 -3.35 3.71 9.99
N GLY A 79 -2.35 3.14 9.31
CA GLY A 79 -1.46 3.84 8.38
C GLY A 79 -1.98 3.92 6.95
N PHE A 80 -3.14 3.34 6.64
CA PHE A 80 -3.72 3.39 5.30
C PHE A 80 -4.03 4.83 4.87
N ILE A 81 -3.64 5.17 3.65
CA ILE A 81 -3.94 6.46 3.02
C ILE A 81 -4.91 6.18 1.88
N GLY A 82 -6.16 6.56 2.06
CA GLY A 82 -7.20 6.43 1.05
C GLY A 82 -7.17 7.55 0.03
N ILE A 83 -7.93 7.39 -1.06
CA ILE A 83 -8.02 8.41 -2.11
C ILE A 83 -8.52 9.76 -1.56
N ASN A 84 -9.49 9.75 -0.66
CA ASN A 84 -9.99 10.98 -0.04
C ASN A 84 -8.94 11.61 0.88
N ASP A 85 -8.17 10.81 1.63
CA ASP A 85 -7.04 11.35 2.40
C ASP A 85 -6.04 12.08 1.48
N ILE A 86 -5.73 11.48 0.32
CA ILE A 86 -4.82 12.10 -0.66
C ILE A 86 -5.37 13.45 -1.13
N LEU A 87 -6.62 13.47 -1.58
CA LEU A 87 -7.23 14.65 -2.19
C LEU A 87 -7.51 15.77 -1.17
N ASP A 88 -7.98 15.42 0.02
CA ASP A 88 -8.49 16.38 0.98
C ASP A 88 -7.45 16.79 2.04
N ILE A 89 -6.39 16.01 2.23
CA ILE A 89 -5.40 16.24 3.28
C ILE A 89 -4.00 16.41 2.70
N TYR A 90 -3.46 15.36 2.04
CA TYR A 90 -2.04 15.36 1.67
C TYR A 90 -1.69 16.32 0.54
N LEU A 91 -2.51 16.40 -0.51
CA LEU A 91 -2.29 17.36 -1.59
C LEU A 91 -2.39 18.82 -1.08
N PRO A 92 -3.41 19.21 -0.28
CA PRO A 92 -3.44 20.53 0.34
C PRO A 92 -2.26 20.83 1.27
N MET A 93 -1.72 19.81 1.94
CA MET A 93 -0.50 19.93 2.74
C MET A 93 0.78 20.09 1.91
N GLY A 94 0.74 19.94 0.58
CA GLY A 94 1.87 20.07 -0.32
C GLY A 94 2.64 18.77 -0.59
N PHE A 95 2.09 17.60 -0.27
CA PHE A 95 2.67 16.30 -0.64
C PHE A 95 2.14 15.82 -1.98
N SER A 96 2.98 15.16 -2.79
CA SER A 96 2.63 14.74 -4.16
C SER A 96 3.05 13.32 -4.53
N ASN A 97 3.81 12.61 -3.67
CA ASN A 97 4.36 11.31 -4.02
C ASN A 97 3.72 10.21 -3.19
N PHE A 98 2.97 9.33 -3.86
CA PHE A 98 2.22 8.23 -3.24
C PHE A 98 2.56 6.93 -3.96
N LYS A 99 2.84 5.90 -3.17
CA LYS A 99 3.23 4.58 -3.65
C LYS A 99 2.19 3.55 -3.25
N ILE A 100 1.86 2.67 -4.19
CA ILE A 100 1.02 1.50 -3.97
C ILE A 100 1.94 0.28 -3.82
N GLU A 101 1.75 -0.51 -2.76
CA GLU A 101 2.36 -1.83 -2.64
C GLU A 101 1.82 -2.72 -3.76
N GLY A 102 2.69 -3.37 -4.51
CA GLY A 102 2.27 -4.17 -5.67
C GLY A 102 3.12 -5.41 -5.88
N ARG A 103 4.36 -5.42 -5.42
CA ARG A 103 5.26 -6.56 -5.61
C ARG A 103 4.73 -7.81 -4.93
N GLY A 104 4.50 -8.87 -5.70
CA GLY A 104 4.04 -10.16 -5.18
C GLY A 104 2.54 -10.27 -4.89
N LEU A 105 1.74 -9.22 -5.16
CA LEU A 105 0.30 -9.24 -4.90
C LEU A 105 -0.54 -9.92 -6.00
N GLY A 106 0.05 -10.19 -7.16
CA GLY A 106 -0.68 -10.67 -8.33
C GLY A 106 -1.45 -9.56 -9.06
N SER A 107 -1.69 -9.78 -10.35
CA SER A 107 -2.26 -8.76 -11.25
C SER A 107 -3.67 -8.32 -10.85
N ALA A 108 -4.52 -9.24 -10.42
CA ALA A 108 -5.90 -8.94 -10.03
C ALA A 108 -5.97 -7.94 -8.87
N LEU A 109 -5.16 -8.15 -7.83
CA LEU A 109 -5.16 -7.26 -6.66
C LEU A 109 -4.52 -5.91 -6.98
N ILE A 110 -3.47 -5.88 -7.80
CA ILE A 110 -2.87 -4.64 -8.29
C ILE A 110 -3.90 -3.83 -9.08
N LEU A 111 -4.66 -4.48 -9.95
CA LEU A 111 -5.71 -3.84 -10.73
C LEU A 111 -6.79 -3.22 -9.83
N GLU A 112 -7.22 -3.91 -8.77
CA GLU A 112 -8.19 -3.38 -7.80
C GLU A 112 -7.64 -2.12 -7.10
N PHE A 113 -6.36 -2.08 -6.73
CA PHE A 113 -5.76 -0.87 -6.17
C PHE A 113 -5.66 0.26 -7.19
N LEU A 114 -5.31 -0.03 -8.44
CA LEU A 114 -5.29 0.99 -9.50
C LEU A 114 -6.68 1.55 -9.73
N LEU A 115 -7.71 0.71 -9.77
CA LEU A 115 -9.10 1.16 -9.86
C LEU A 115 -9.47 2.06 -8.68
N TYR A 116 -9.10 1.66 -7.46
CA TYR A 116 -9.41 2.41 -6.27
C TYR A 116 -8.76 3.81 -6.25
N TYR A 117 -7.47 3.90 -6.61
CA TYR A 117 -6.72 5.16 -6.52
C TYR A 117 -6.82 6.05 -7.77
N MET A 118 -7.00 5.48 -8.96
CA MET A 118 -6.92 6.20 -10.23
C MET A 118 -8.25 6.40 -10.93
N THR A 119 -9.32 5.78 -10.45
CA THR A 119 -10.66 5.92 -11.02
C THR A 119 -11.56 6.66 -10.04
N ARG A 120 -12.27 7.67 -10.52
CA ARG A 120 -13.26 8.38 -9.71
C ARG A 120 -14.32 7.41 -9.18
N PRO A 121 -14.76 7.53 -7.92
CA PRO A 121 -15.67 6.58 -7.28
C PRO A 121 -16.92 6.26 -8.10
N GLU A 122 -17.51 7.26 -8.74
CA GLU A 122 -18.71 7.13 -9.56
C GLU A 122 -18.52 6.27 -10.81
N TYR A 123 -17.29 6.09 -11.27
CA TYR A 123 -16.95 5.29 -12.46
C TYR A 123 -16.33 3.93 -12.15
N GLN A 124 -15.99 3.65 -10.91
CA GLN A 124 -15.25 2.42 -10.54
C GLN A 124 -15.98 1.14 -10.96
N ILE A 125 -17.29 1.08 -10.73
CA ILE A 125 -18.09 -0.09 -11.13
C ILE A 125 -18.07 -0.25 -12.64
N HIS A 126 -18.29 0.82 -13.38
CA HIS A 126 -18.35 0.80 -14.84
C HIS A 126 -17.01 0.38 -15.48
N VAL A 127 -15.90 0.90 -14.97
CA VAL A 127 -14.55 0.53 -15.45
C VAL A 127 -14.25 -0.93 -15.12
N ARG A 128 -14.62 -1.39 -13.91
CA ARG A 128 -14.45 -2.80 -13.50
C ARG A 128 -15.25 -3.74 -14.41
N GLU A 129 -16.51 -3.43 -14.69
CA GLU A 129 -17.35 -4.22 -15.58
C GLU A 129 -16.72 -4.36 -16.98
N LYS A 130 -16.20 -3.27 -17.56
CA LYS A 130 -15.53 -3.32 -18.87
C LYS A 130 -14.30 -4.22 -18.85
N ILE A 131 -13.43 -4.08 -17.84
CA ILE A 131 -12.22 -4.89 -17.72
C ILE A 131 -12.56 -6.38 -17.59
N TYR A 132 -13.56 -6.72 -16.75
CA TYR A 132 -13.97 -8.12 -16.59
C TYR A 132 -14.65 -8.68 -17.82
N LEU A 133 -15.48 -7.89 -18.52
CA LEU A 133 -16.12 -8.32 -19.76
C LEU A 133 -15.09 -8.56 -20.87
N ASP A 134 -14.12 -7.66 -21.03
CA ASP A 134 -13.06 -7.83 -22.02
C ASP A 134 -12.22 -9.07 -21.71
N SER A 135 -11.86 -9.29 -20.44
CA SER A 135 -11.13 -10.49 -20.02
C SER A 135 -11.92 -11.79 -20.18
N MET A 136 -13.25 -11.72 -20.11
CA MET A 136 -14.11 -12.88 -20.33
C MET A 136 -14.30 -13.18 -21.82
N LEU A 137 -14.28 -12.18 -22.68
CA LEU A 137 -14.37 -12.34 -24.13
C LEU A 137 -13.11 -12.96 -24.73
N ASP A 138 -11.95 -12.75 -24.11
CA ASP A 138 -10.68 -13.39 -24.49
C ASP A 138 -10.61 -14.89 -24.10
N LEU A 139 -11.61 -15.41 -23.37
CA LEU A 139 -11.70 -16.82 -22.96
C LEU A 139 -12.48 -17.69 -23.95
N PHE A 140 -13.02 -17.13 -25.02
CA PHE A 140 -13.75 -17.79 -26.07
C PHE A 140 -13.11 -17.54 -27.44
#